data_77a6379054459a9a32beaaa3a5da322e
#
_entry.id   77a6379054459a9a32beaaa3a5da322e
#
_cell.length_a   1.000
_cell.length_b   1.000
_cell.length_c   1.000
_cell.angle_alpha   90.00
_cell.angle_beta   90.00
_cell.angle_gamma   90.00
#
_symmetry.space_group_name_H-M   'P 1'
#
loop_
_entity.id
_entity.type
_entity.pdbx_description
1 polymer ?
#
loop_
_entity_poly.entity_id
_entity_poly.type
_entity_poly.pdbx_seq_one_letter_code
_entity_poly.pdbx_strand_id
1 'polypeptide(L)'
;MNKKRNLIGRLRVKEPRDTAAGVASVKNSVRIAARKMGFKRGMKALSALNQQGGIDCQSCAWPDPLKRTRAEFCENGVKALADEATTKLIDDKFFADRTVGELLTYSEHWLNEQGRLTRPMVLREGAENFEPLTWEEAFRTISRELNALPSPDDAAFYTSGRTSNEAAFLYQLFVRQFGTNNFPDCSNMCHESTSVALTETIGLGKATVRLEDLESAGLIIVMGQNPGTNAPRMMTSLKRAKL
;
A
#
# COMPACT_ATOMS: atom_id res chain seq x y z
N MET A 1 -19.14 2.80 27.07
CA MET A 1 -19.96 3.59 26.14
C MET A 1 -19.22 4.90 25.79
N ASN A 2 -18.87 5.12 24.52
CA ASN A 2 -18.63 6.44 23.92
C ASN A 2 -17.27 7.14 23.94
N LYS A 3 -16.14 6.43 23.72
CA LYS A 3 -14.92 7.13 23.24
C LYS A 3 -14.83 7.22 21.69
N LYS A 4 -15.59 6.42 20.94
CA LYS A 4 -15.65 6.50 19.46
C LYS A 4 -16.18 7.86 18.93
N ARG A 5 -17.04 8.53 19.67
CA ARG A 5 -17.59 9.86 19.28
C ARG A 5 -16.56 10.98 19.27
N ASN A 6 -15.49 10.89 20.06
CA ASN A 6 -14.50 11.96 20.16
C ASN A 6 -13.47 11.99 19.02
N LEU A 7 -13.30 10.90 18.28
CA LEU A 7 -12.40 10.85 17.11
C LEU A 7 -13.06 11.44 15.86
N ILE A 8 -14.36 11.21 15.67
CA ILE A 8 -15.14 11.84 14.58
C ILE A 8 -15.23 13.34 14.77
N GLY A 9 -15.34 13.83 16.00
CA GLY A 9 -15.37 15.27 16.32
C GLY A 9 -14.07 16.04 16.01
N ARG A 10 -12.94 15.36 15.73
CA ARG A 10 -11.67 15.98 15.33
C ARG A 10 -11.43 15.98 13.82
N LEU A 11 -12.23 15.25 13.05
CA LEU A 11 -12.18 15.26 11.59
C LEU A 11 -12.93 16.50 11.10
N ARG A 12 -12.20 17.44 10.50
CA ARG A 12 -12.80 18.59 9.82
C ARG A 12 -12.86 18.29 8.32
N VAL A 13 -14.07 18.18 7.80
CA VAL A 13 -14.31 18.20 6.36
C VAL A 13 -14.02 19.62 5.89
N LYS A 14 -13.14 19.75 4.91
CA LYS A 14 -12.84 21.03 4.26
C LYS A 14 -13.51 21.03 2.90
N GLU A 15 -13.87 22.23 2.45
CA GLU A 15 -14.33 22.43 1.09
C GLU A 15 -13.32 21.84 0.09
N PRO A 16 -13.80 21.13 -0.95
CA PRO A 16 -12.93 20.66 -2.01
C PRO A 16 -12.18 21.82 -2.65
N ARG A 17 -10.96 21.59 -3.08
CA ARG A 17 -10.21 22.58 -3.84
C ARG A 17 -10.63 22.53 -5.30
N ASP A 18 -10.67 23.70 -5.96
CA ASP A 18 -10.98 23.83 -7.38
C ASP A 18 -9.93 23.14 -8.27
N THR A 19 -8.74 22.95 -7.76
CA THR A 19 -7.63 22.33 -8.50
C THR A 19 -7.05 21.14 -7.77
N ALA A 20 -6.89 20.04 -8.47
CA ALA A 20 -6.12 18.86 -8.01
C ALA A 20 -4.67 18.96 -8.46
N ALA A 21 -3.75 18.33 -7.75
CA ALA A 21 -2.31 18.30 -8.01
C ALA A 21 -1.61 19.68 -7.93
N GLY A 22 -0.55 19.92 -8.72
CA GLY A 22 0.19 21.17 -8.77
C GLY A 22 1.07 21.47 -7.54
N VAL A 23 1.39 22.73 -7.35
CA VAL A 23 2.31 23.20 -6.28
C VAL A 23 1.86 22.82 -4.87
N ALA A 24 0.54 22.82 -4.62
CA ALA A 24 0.00 22.46 -3.32
C ALA A 24 0.28 20.99 -2.97
N SER A 25 0.12 20.09 -3.94
CA SER A 25 0.42 18.65 -3.78
C SER A 25 1.92 18.41 -3.58
N VAL A 26 2.78 19.08 -4.34
CA VAL A 26 4.25 19.00 -4.16
C VAL A 26 4.65 19.48 -2.76
N LYS A 27 4.13 20.62 -2.31
CA LYS A 27 4.40 21.15 -0.96
C LYS A 27 3.97 20.18 0.14
N ASN A 28 2.80 19.56 -0.02
CA ASN A 28 2.30 18.58 0.94
C ASN A 28 3.13 17.29 0.93
N SER A 29 3.52 16.82 -0.25
CA SER A 29 4.41 15.67 -0.43
C SER A 29 5.75 15.86 0.29
N VAL A 30 6.38 17.02 0.11
CA VAL A 30 7.64 17.37 0.81
C VAL A 30 7.44 17.42 2.32
N ARG A 31 6.31 17.99 2.79
CA ARG A 31 5.99 18.04 4.22
C ARG A 31 5.82 16.64 4.81
N ILE A 32 5.08 15.75 4.14
CA ILE A 32 4.86 14.37 4.57
C ILE A 32 6.20 13.61 4.64
N ALA A 33 6.98 13.69 3.57
CA ALA A 33 8.28 13.04 3.49
C ALA A 33 9.23 13.50 4.61
N ALA A 34 9.36 14.82 4.80
CA ALA A 34 10.22 15.39 5.84
C ALA A 34 9.75 15.01 7.25
N ARG A 35 8.44 15.03 7.51
CA ARG A 35 7.88 14.72 8.83
C ARG A 35 8.07 13.25 9.22
N LYS A 36 7.85 12.32 8.27
CA LYS A 36 7.86 10.88 8.57
C LYS A 36 9.23 10.23 8.44
N MET A 37 10.02 10.65 7.46
CA MET A 37 11.33 10.06 7.13
C MET A 37 12.53 10.89 7.58
N GLY A 38 12.31 12.14 8.04
CA GLY A 38 13.36 13.15 8.19
C GLY A 38 13.73 13.82 6.87
N PHE A 39 14.26 15.04 6.91
CA PHE A 39 14.42 15.86 5.71
C PHE A 39 15.35 15.24 4.65
N LYS A 40 16.57 14.84 5.04
CA LYS A 40 17.56 14.26 4.09
C LYS A 40 17.05 12.99 3.42
N ARG A 41 16.55 12.05 4.23
CA ARG A 41 16.02 10.76 3.74
C ARG A 41 14.76 10.97 2.90
N GLY A 42 13.87 11.87 3.34
CA GLY A 42 12.65 12.22 2.61
C GLY A 42 12.95 12.81 1.23
N MET A 43 13.88 13.74 1.11
CA MET A 43 14.27 14.32 -0.18
C MET A 43 14.91 13.28 -1.11
N LYS A 44 15.79 12.40 -0.58
CA LYS A 44 16.35 11.29 -1.36
C LYS A 44 15.26 10.34 -1.85
N ALA A 45 14.30 10.01 -1.01
CA ALA A 45 13.17 9.15 -1.38
C ALA A 45 12.30 9.77 -2.48
N LEU A 46 11.97 11.06 -2.37
CA LEU A 46 11.22 11.78 -3.41
C LEU A 46 11.94 11.82 -4.75
N SER A 47 13.26 12.00 -4.76
CA SER A 47 14.05 12.03 -5.99
C SER A 47 14.24 10.65 -6.63
N ALA A 48 14.03 9.57 -5.89
CA ALA A 48 14.16 8.19 -6.37
C ALA A 48 12.81 7.58 -6.77
N LEU A 49 11.69 8.14 -6.31
CA LEU A 49 10.36 7.57 -6.52
C LEU A 49 9.95 7.62 -7.99
N ASN A 50 9.65 6.47 -8.58
CA ASN A 50 9.32 6.23 -9.99
C ASN A 50 10.44 6.68 -10.96
N GLN A 51 11.68 6.68 -10.50
CA GLN A 51 12.84 6.94 -11.37
C GLN A 51 13.50 5.63 -11.80
N GLN A 52 14.18 5.67 -12.94
CA GLN A 52 14.95 4.52 -13.41
C GLN A 52 16.06 4.19 -12.40
N GLY A 53 16.12 2.93 -11.96
CA GLY A 53 17.03 2.51 -10.89
C GLY A 53 16.68 3.04 -9.49
N GLY A 54 15.50 3.61 -9.34
CA GLY A 54 14.98 4.14 -8.07
C GLY A 54 14.01 3.18 -7.38
N ILE A 55 12.91 3.73 -6.89
CA ILE A 55 11.88 3.02 -6.11
C ILE A 55 10.55 3.10 -6.87
N ASP A 56 9.97 1.97 -7.22
CA ASP A 56 8.63 1.93 -7.78
C ASP A 56 7.57 2.24 -6.72
N CYS A 57 6.56 3.01 -7.12
CA CYS A 57 5.49 3.40 -6.22
C CYS A 57 4.52 2.24 -5.97
N GLN A 58 4.36 1.84 -4.71
CA GLN A 58 3.43 0.79 -4.30
C GLN A 58 1.98 1.27 -4.11
N SER A 59 1.65 2.52 -4.46
CA SER A 59 0.31 3.07 -4.21
C SER A 59 -0.71 2.73 -5.30
N CYS A 60 -0.36 2.92 -6.56
CA CYS A 60 -1.22 2.59 -7.70
C CYS A 60 -0.39 2.06 -8.86
N ALA A 61 -1.06 1.42 -9.81
CA ALA A 61 -0.42 0.83 -10.99
C ALA A 61 -0.35 1.80 -12.20
N TRP A 62 -0.38 3.12 -12.00
CA TRP A 62 -0.24 4.06 -13.11
C TRP A 62 1.14 3.95 -13.74
N PRO A 63 1.24 3.73 -15.06
CA PRO A 63 2.51 3.48 -15.73
C PRO A 63 3.45 4.69 -15.68
N ASP A 64 4.74 4.42 -15.78
CA ASP A 64 5.75 5.45 -15.91
C ASP A 64 5.92 5.88 -17.37
N PRO A 65 6.04 7.18 -17.66
CA PRO A 65 6.30 7.67 -19.00
C PRO A 65 7.71 7.27 -19.48
N LEU A 66 7.88 7.08 -20.78
CA LEU A 66 9.19 6.82 -21.36
C LEU A 66 10.20 7.93 -21.03
N LYS A 67 9.75 9.17 -21.07
CA LYS A 67 10.55 10.34 -20.70
C LYS A 67 10.09 10.85 -19.34
N ARG A 68 10.83 10.48 -18.29
CA ARG A 68 10.52 10.85 -16.90
C ARG A 68 10.96 12.28 -16.59
N THR A 69 10.19 12.96 -15.75
CA THR A 69 10.57 14.23 -15.14
C THR A 69 11.31 13.99 -13.83
N ARG A 70 11.88 15.03 -13.21
CA ARG A 70 12.55 14.92 -11.91
C ARG A 70 11.57 14.64 -10.74
N ALA A 71 10.28 14.83 -10.95
CA ALA A 71 9.24 14.70 -9.93
C ALA A 71 8.11 13.78 -10.44
N GLU A 72 8.38 12.49 -10.48
CA GLU A 72 7.41 11.46 -10.91
C GLU A 72 6.62 10.86 -9.72
N PHE A 73 6.19 11.70 -8.80
CA PHE A 73 5.44 11.28 -7.64
C PHE A 73 4.08 11.99 -7.53
N CYS A 74 3.16 11.37 -6.82
CA CYS A 74 1.95 12.00 -6.35
C CYS A 74 1.87 11.94 -4.82
N GLU A 75 0.95 12.71 -4.24
CA GLU A 75 0.77 12.77 -2.79
C GLU A 75 0.46 11.41 -2.16
N ASN A 76 -0.38 10.58 -2.83
CA ASN A 76 -0.71 9.23 -2.35
C ASN A 76 0.51 8.31 -2.33
N GLY A 77 1.32 8.31 -3.39
CA GLY A 77 2.56 7.53 -3.46
C GLY A 77 3.59 7.94 -2.43
N VAL A 78 3.77 9.26 -2.26
CA VAL A 78 4.67 9.79 -1.22
C VAL A 78 4.19 9.41 0.18
N LYS A 79 2.87 9.46 0.44
CA LYS A 79 2.31 9.03 1.72
C LYS A 79 2.56 7.55 1.96
N ALA A 80 2.30 6.69 0.98
CA ALA A 80 2.51 5.25 1.10
C ALA A 80 3.98 4.93 1.40
N LEU A 81 4.92 5.51 0.65
CA LEU A 81 6.35 5.34 0.88
C LEU A 81 6.77 5.87 2.26
N ALA A 82 6.25 7.03 2.66
CA ALA A 82 6.58 7.63 3.95
C ALA A 82 6.04 6.85 5.14
N ASP A 83 4.90 6.16 5.00
CA ASP A 83 4.35 5.29 6.03
C ASP A 83 5.25 4.07 6.25
N GLU A 84 5.81 3.50 5.18
CA GLU A 84 6.75 2.37 5.29
C GLU A 84 8.15 2.77 5.74
N ALA A 85 8.64 3.90 5.27
CA ALA A 85 9.98 4.39 5.58
C ALA A 85 10.02 5.34 6.79
N THR A 86 8.97 5.34 7.62
CA THR A 86 8.90 6.17 8.82
C THR A 86 10.05 5.89 9.78
N THR A 87 10.48 6.92 10.50
CA THR A 87 11.48 6.78 11.58
C THR A 87 10.87 6.37 12.92
N LYS A 88 9.54 6.35 13.01
CA LYS A 88 8.86 5.91 14.22
C LYS A 88 8.87 4.39 14.31
N LEU A 89 9.11 3.89 15.51
CA LEU A 89 9.16 2.47 15.83
C LEU A 89 8.11 2.17 16.91
N ILE A 90 7.47 1.03 16.78
CA ILE A 90 6.60 0.44 17.80
C ILE A 90 7.41 -0.65 18.50
N ASP A 91 7.74 -0.42 19.76
CA ASP A 91 8.52 -1.32 20.59
C ASP A 91 7.66 -2.12 21.57
N ASP A 92 8.31 -2.94 22.39
CA ASP A 92 7.66 -3.79 23.39
C ASP A 92 6.85 -2.96 24.40
N LYS A 93 7.38 -1.78 24.78
CA LYS A 93 6.73 -0.90 25.74
C LYS A 93 5.37 -0.37 25.21
N PHE A 94 5.29 -0.11 23.91
CA PHE A 94 4.03 0.32 23.30
C PHE A 94 2.90 -0.68 23.56
N PHE A 95 3.19 -1.98 23.44
CA PHE A 95 2.21 -3.04 23.66
C PHE A 95 2.03 -3.41 25.14
N ALA A 96 3.08 -3.32 25.95
CA ALA A 96 2.97 -3.51 27.38
C ALA A 96 2.05 -2.46 28.06
N ASP A 97 2.10 -1.23 27.57
CA ASP A 97 1.31 -0.10 28.10
C ASP A 97 -0.15 -0.05 27.57
N ARG A 98 -0.54 -0.96 26.64
CA ARG A 98 -1.86 -0.89 25.98
C ARG A 98 -2.45 -2.27 25.77
N THR A 99 -3.66 -2.44 26.28
CA THR A 99 -4.42 -3.66 26.00
C THR A 99 -4.97 -3.68 24.57
N VAL A 100 -5.26 -4.87 24.05
CA VAL A 100 -5.94 -5.04 22.75
C VAL A 100 -7.29 -4.31 22.74
N GLY A 101 -8.03 -4.39 23.86
CA GLY A 101 -9.30 -3.67 24.01
C GLY A 101 -9.13 -2.15 23.89
N GLU A 102 -8.05 -1.60 24.42
CA GLU A 102 -7.72 -0.19 24.26
C GLU A 102 -7.31 0.14 22.82
N LEU A 103 -6.44 -0.66 22.20
CA LEU A 103 -6.00 -0.48 20.81
C LEU A 103 -7.17 -0.48 19.83
N LEU A 104 -8.19 -1.31 20.04
CA LEU A 104 -9.41 -1.34 19.23
C LEU A 104 -10.26 -0.06 19.32
N THR A 105 -10.03 0.81 20.30
CA THR A 105 -10.72 2.09 20.42
C THR A 105 -10.11 3.20 19.56
N TYR A 106 -8.89 3.03 19.09
CA TYR A 106 -8.20 4.00 18.24
C TYR A 106 -8.61 3.82 16.76
N SER A 107 -8.47 4.89 15.97
CA SER A 107 -8.67 4.80 14.52
C SER A 107 -7.48 4.12 13.84
N GLU A 108 -7.74 3.46 12.69
CA GLU A 108 -6.68 2.88 11.86
C GLU A 108 -5.62 3.94 11.48
N HIS A 109 -6.05 5.17 11.23
CA HIS A 109 -5.13 6.28 10.97
C HIS A 109 -4.19 6.53 12.16
N TRP A 110 -4.71 6.54 13.39
CA TRP A 110 -3.88 6.72 14.58
C TRP A 110 -2.90 5.56 14.75
N LEU A 111 -3.36 4.31 14.57
CA LEU A 111 -2.51 3.12 14.65
C LEU A 111 -1.38 3.17 13.62
N ASN A 112 -1.69 3.52 12.37
CA ASN A 112 -0.69 3.67 11.30
C ASN A 112 0.36 4.77 11.60
N GLU A 113 -0.03 5.83 12.31
CA GLU A 113 0.88 6.94 12.68
C GLU A 113 1.82 6.60 13.85
N GLN A 114 1.66 5.44 14.52
CA GLN A 114 2.54 5.04 15.61
C GLN A 114 3.90 4.59 15.11
N GLY A 115 3.98 3.96 13.96
CA GLY A 115 5.26 3.57 13.35
C GLY A 115 5.30 2.12 12.86
N ARG A 116 6.51 1.57 12.79
CA ARG A 116 6.77 0.20 12.33
C ARG A 116 7.05 -0.72 13.51
N LEU A 117 6.52 -1.95 13.44
CA LEU A 117 6.85 -3.02 14.37
C LEU A 117 8.35 -3.32 14.34
N THR A 118 8.97 -3.52 15.50
CA THR A 118 10.39 -3.80 15.63
C THR A 118 10.70 -5.29 15.74
N ARG A 119 9.71 -6.10 16.14
CA ARG A 119 9.82 -7.55 16.29
C ARG A 119 8.44 -8.23 16.19
N PRO A 120 8.39 -9.56 16.04
CA PRO A 120 7.13 -10.30 16.11
C PRO A 120 6.46 -10.13 17.47
N MET A 121 5.14 -10.08 17.46
CA MET A 121 4.30 -9.99 18.64
C MET A 121 3.27 -11.10 18.61
N VAL A 122 2.90 -11.62 19.76
CA VAL A 122 1.85 -12.63 19.94
C VAL A 122 0.82 -12.16 20.96
N LEU A 123 -0.44 -12.46 20.71
CA LEU A 123 -1.49 -12.40 21.72
C LEU A 123 -1.82 -13.84 22.14
N ARG A 124 -1.50 -14.18 23.38
CA ARG A 124 -1.80 -15.52 23.92
C ARG A 124 -3.25 -15.60 24.34
N GLU A 125 -3.79 -16.81 24.36
CA GLU A 125 -5.14 -17.06 24.86
C GLU A 125 -5.28 -16.53 26.30
N GLY A 126 -6.33 -15.75 26.54
CA GLY A 126 -6.60 -15.10 27.82
C GLY A 126 -5.75 -13.87 28.15
N ALA A 127 -4.76 -13.52 27.33
CA ALA A 127 -3.96 -12.31 27.53
C ALA A 127 -4.67 -11.06 27.00
N GLU A 128 -4.49 -9.95 27.68
CA GLU A 128 -5.03 -8.65 27.24
C GLU A 128 -4.03 -7.83 26.42
N ASN A 129 -2.75 -8.12 26.53
CA ASN A 129 -1.65 -7.40 25.88
C ASN A 129 -0.89 -8.32 24.92
N PHE A 130 -0.37 -7.72 23.83
CA PHE A 130 0.60 -8.42 22.99
C PHE A 130 1.94 -8.54 23.70
N GLU A 131 2.58 -9.70 23.54
CA GLU A 131 3.91 -10.03 24.05
C GLU A 131 4.92 -10.16 22.92
N PRO A 132 6.18 -9.71 23.11
CA PRO A 132 7.20 -9.86 22.10
C PRO A 132 7.66 -11.32 21.98
N LEU A 133 7.97 -11.73 20.73
CA LEU A 133 8.63 -12.99 20.42
C LEU A 133 9.99 -12.74 19.76
N THR A 134 10.88 -13.69 19.89
CA THR A 134 12.01 -13.81 18.96
C THR A 134 11.51 -14.30 17.59
N TRP A 135 12.26 -14.02 16.53
CA TRP A 135 11.95 -14.56 15.20
C TRP A 135 11.91 -16.08 15.17
N GLU A 136 12.80 -16.71 15.91
CA GLU A 136 12.87 -18.17 16.01
C GLU A 136 11.60 -18.76 16.67
N GLU A 137 11.12 -18.14 17.74
CA GLU A 137 9.85 -18.54 18.39
C GLU A 137 8.65 -18.30 17.47
N ALA A 138 8.62 -17.17 16.76
CA ALA A 138 7.57 -16.87 15.80
C ALA A 138 7.50 -17.92 14.68
N PHE A 139 8.65 -18.26 14.06
CA PHE A 139 8.72 -19.28 13.03
C PHE A 139 8.34 -20.67 13.56
N ARG A 140 8.79 -21.03 14.77
CA ARG A 140 8.44 -22.29 15.40
C ARG A 140 6.92 -22.39 15.66
N THR A 141 6.30 -21.29 16.11
CA THR A 141 4.87 -21.22 16.34
C THR A 141 4.09 -21.37 15.04
N ILE A 142 4.44 -20.60 14.00
CA ILE A 142 3.79 -20.67 12.67
C ILE A 142 3.95 -22.09 12.09
N SER A 143 5.13 -22.66 12.15
CA SER A 143 5.41 -24.00 11.63
C SER A 143 4.60 -25.07 12.36
N ARG A 144 4.47 -24.97 13.69
CA ARG A 144 3.64 -25.89 14.47
C ARG A 144 2.17 -25.80 14.06
N GLU A 145 1.60 -24.62 13.94
CA GLU A 145 0.19 -24.44 13.57
C GLU A 145 -0.08 -24.96 12.16
N LEU A 146 0.78 -24.66 11.20
CA LEU A 146 0.63 -25.12 9.83
C LEU A 146 0.77 -26.65 9.71
N ASN A 147 1.72 -27.26 10.43
CA ASN A 147 1.90 -28.71 10.41
C ASN A 147 0.82 -29.48 11.22
N ALA A 148 0.05 -28.80 12.05
CA ALA A 148 -1.09 -29.38 12.76
C ALA A 148 -2.36 -29.47 11.92
N LEU A 149 -2.41 -28.84 10.75
CA LEU A 149 -3.56 -28.90 9.85
C LEU A 149 -3.70 -30.30 9.25
N PRO A 150 -4.94 -30.81 9.12
CA PRO A 150 -5.21 -32.12 8.51
C PRO A 150 -4.76 -32.19 7.05
N SER A 151 -4.84 -31.07 6.31
CA SER A 151 -4.42 -30.94 4.93
C SER A 151 -3.77 -29.57 4.70
N PRO A 152 -2.75 -29.46 3.82
CA PRO A 152 -2.25 -28.18 3.39
C PRO A 152 -3.31 -27.26 2.78
N ASP A 153 -4.38 -27.84 2.20
CA ASP A 153 -5.48 -27.09 1.60
C ASP A 153 -6.43 -26.45 2.62
N ASP A 154 -6.28 -26.80 3.91
CA ASP A 154 -7.00 -26.10 4.99
C ASP A 154 -6.38 -24.73 5.33
N ALA A 155 -5.24 -24.40 4.72
CA ALA A 155 -4.60 -23.09 4.83
C ALA A 155 -4.86 -22.24 3.58
N ALA A 156 -5.05 -20.93 3.76
CA ALA A 156 -5.07 -19.94 2.69
C ALA A 156 -4.00 -18.85 2.95
N PHE A 157 -3.28 -18.50 1.90
CA PHE A 157 -2.16 -17.56 1.98
C PHE A 157 -2.44 -16.34 1.11
N TYR A 158 -2.71 -15.20 1.72
CA TYR A 158 -3.01 -13.97 1.01
C TYR A 158 -1.78 -13.06 0.90
N THR A 159 -1.61 -12.41 -0.24
CA THR A 159 -0.64 -11.34 -0.43
C THR A 159 -1.28 -10.10 -1.06
N SER A 160 -0.75 -8.95 -0.70
CA SER A 160 -1.16 -7.66 -1.23
C SER A 160 -0.23 -7.22 -2.38
N GLY A 161 -0.74 -6.42 -3.32
CA GLY A 161 0.05 -5.78 -4.38
C GLY A 161 1.12 -4.79 -3.88
N ARG A 162 1.19 -4.53 -2.57
CA ARG A 162 2.26 -3.73 -1.95
C ARG A 162 3.48 -4.55 -1.55
N THR A 163 3.41 -5.87 -1.65
CA THR A 163 4.54 -6.77 -1.40
C THR A 163 5.59 -6.59 -2.50
N SER A 164 6.87 -6.54 -2.14
CA SER A 164 7.93 -6.52 -3.15
C SER A 164 7.94 -7.81 -3.98
N ASN A 165 8.43 -7.75 -5.21
CA ASN A 165 8.48 -8.92 -6.09
C ASN A 165 9.29 -10.07 -5.48
N GLU A 166 10.40 -9.76 -4.81
CA GLU A 166 11.25 -10.74 -4.14
C GLU A 166 10.51 -11.43 -2.98
N ALA A 167 9.80 -10.65 -2.16
CA ALA A 167 9.01 -11.21 -1.06
C ALA A 167 7.82 -12.02 -1.59
N ALA A 168 7.14 -11.57 -2.64
CA ALA A 168 6.06 -12.30 -3.28
C ALA A 168 6.53 -13.64 -3.85
N PHE A 169 7.71 -13.66 -4.51
CA PHE A 169 8.33 -14.88 -5.01
C PHE A 169 8.65 -15.88 -3.89
N LEU A 170 9.31 -15.42 -2.84
CA LEU A 170 9.65 -16.28 -1.70
C LEU A 170 8.40 -16.81 -0.99
N TYR A 171 7.37 -15.97 -0.88
CA TYR A 171 6.10 -16.37 -0.27
C TYR A 171 5.38 -17.42 -1.12
N GLN A 172 5.35 -17.24 -2.45
CA GLN A 172 4.81 -18.25 -3.36
C GLN A 172 5.57 -19.58 -3.26
N LEU A 173 6.91 -19.52 -3.23
CA LEU A 173 7.75 -20.71 -3.09
C LEU A 173 7.44 -21.46 -1.78
N PHE A 174 7.31 -20.71 -0.67
CA PHE A 174 6.94 -21.25 0.63
C PHE A 174 5.58 -21.97 0.57
N VAL A 175 4.54 -21.32 0.01
CA VAL A 175 3.18 -21.88 -0.09
C VAL A 175 3.16 -23.14 -0.93
N ARG A 176 3.87 -23.16 -2.06
CA ARG A 176 3.98 -24.35 -2.91
C ARG A 176 4.75 -25.49 -2.23
N GLN A 177 5.79 -25.18 -1.48
CA GLN A 177 6.54 -26.17 -0.71
C GLN A 177 5.72 -26.71 0.45
N PHE A 178 4.86 -25.89 1.05
CA PHE A 178 3.89 -26.33 2.05
C PHE A 178 2.86 -27.32 1.48
N GLY A 179 2.56 -27.24 0.18
CA GLY A 179 1.78 -28.24 -0.55
C GLY A 179 0.36 -27.78 -0.96
N THR A 180 0.12 -26.47 -1.02
CA THR A 180 -1.16 -25.92 -1.49
C THR A 180 -1.01 -24.87 -2.58
N ASN A 181 -2.11 -24.64 -3.33
CA ASN A 181 -2.29 -23.53 -4.25
C ASN A 181 -3.32 -22.51 -3.74
N ASN A 182 -3.77 -22.61 -2.50
CA ASN A 182 -4.66 -21.64 -1.88
C ASN A 182 -3.95 -20.31 -1.62
N PHE A 183 -3.65 -19.61 -2.71
CA PHE A 183 -2.83 -18.41 -2.72
C PHE A 183 -3.57 -17.25 -3.42
N PRO A 184 -4.70 -16.78 -2.86
CA PRO A 184 -5.40 -15.61 -3.37
C PRO A 184 -4.54 -14.36 -3.22
N ASP A 185 -4.61 -13.47 -4.19
CA ASP A 185 -3.94 -12.18 -4.16
C ASP A 185 -4.88 -11.02 -4.51
N CYS A 186 -4.37 -9.80 -4.42
CA CYS A 186 -5.18 -8.64 -4.74
C CYS A 186 -5.49 -8.51 -6.23
N SER A 187 -4.66 -9.07 -7.12
CA SER A 187 -4.89 -9.03 -8.58
C SER A 187 -6.11 -9.84 -8.95
N ASN A 188 -6.28 -11.04 -8.38
CA ASN A 188 -7.47 -11.86 -8.57
C ASN A 188 -8.73 -11.15 -8.08
N MET A 189 -8.68 -10.51 -6.92
CA MET A 189 -9.85 -9.81 -6.35
C MET A 189 -10.20 -8.51 -7.08
N CYS A 190 -9.20 -7.78 -7.60
CA CYS A 190 -9.38 -6.47 -8.23
C CYS A 190 -9.54 -6.54 -9.75
N HIS A 191 -8.75 -7.35 -10.43
CA HIS A 191 -8.53 -7.28 -11.88
C HIS A 191 -8.84 -8.57 -12.63
N GLU A 192 -9.26 -9.64 -11.96
CA GLU A 192 -9.59 -10.90 -12.61
C GLU A 192 -10.65 -10.72 -13.68
N SER A 193 -11.72 -10.00 -13.39
CA SER A 193 -12.79 -9.69 -14.35
C SER A 193 -12.27 -8.96 -15.59
N THR A 194 -11.32 -8.04 -15.42
CA THR A 194 -10.67 -7.32 -16.53
C THR A 194 -9.80 -8.28 -17.35
N SER A 195 -9.00 -9.12 -16.69
CA SER A 195 -8.14 -10.08 -17.36
C SER A 195 -8.92 -11.10 -18.15
N VAL A 196 -10.01 -11.64 -17.62
CA VAL A 196 -10.91 -12.58 -18.31
C VAL A 196 -11.52 -11.90 -19.52
N ALA A 197 -12.17 -10.74 -19.33
CA ALA A 197 -12.83 -10.03 -20.41
C ALA A 197 -11.89 -9.65 -21.56
N LEU A 198 -10.69 -9.17 -21.25
CA LEU A 198 -9.70 -8.82 -22.28
C LEU A 198 -9.13 -10.06 -22.96
N THR A 199 -8.91 -11.17 -22.25
CA THR A 199 -8.46 -12.44 -22.84
C THR A 199 -9.49 -12.97 -23.83
N GLU A 200 -10.78 -12.91 -23.50
CA GLU A 200 -11.87 -13.37 -24.36
C GLU A 200 -12.08 -12.47 -25.58
N THR A 201 -11.88 -11.15 -25.43
CA THR A 201 -12.18 -10.18 -26.49
C THR A 201 -11.02 -9.86 -27.42
N ILE A 202 -9.81 -9.76 -26.89
CA ILE A 202 -8.59 -9.38 -27.63
C ILE A 202 -7.47 -10.41 -27.55
N GLY A 203 -7.69 -11.54 -26.86
CA GLY A 203 -6.69 -12.61 -26.72
C GLY A 203 -5.56 -12.32 -25.73
N LEU A 204 -5.60 -11.22 -24.99
CA LEU A 204 -4.57 -10.81 -24.05
C LEU A 204 -5.19 -10.18 -22.81
N GLY A 205 -4.93 -10.71 -21.63
CA GLY A 205 -5.46 -10.23 -20.35
C GLY A 205 -4.91 -8.88 -19.86
N LYS A 206 -4.45 -8.02 -20.77
CA LYS A 206 -3.84 -6.70 -20.48
C LYS A 206 -4.26 -5.69 -21.54
N ALA A 207 -4.20 -4.39 -21.18
CA ALA A 207 -4.32 -3.31 -22.15
C ALA A 207 -3.17 -3.36 -23.19
N THR A 208 -3.51 -3.07 -24.45
CA THR A 208 -2.56 -3.02 -25.58
C THR A 208 -2.08 -1.61 -25.91
N VAL A 209 -2.59 -0.60 -25.19
CA VAL A 209 -2.25 0.81 -25.37
C VAL A 209 -1.11 1.23 -24.45
N ARG A 210 -0.33 2.23 -24.88
CA ARG A 210 0.74 2.86 -24.09
C ARG A 210 0.21 4.17 -23.50
N LEU A 211 0.98 4.72 -22.55
CA LEU A 211 0.66 6.02 -21.94
C LEU A 211 0.66 7.15 -22.98
N GLU A 212 1.59 7.09 -23.93
CA GLU A 212 1.74 8.06 -25.01
C GLU A 212 0.53 8.04 -25.99
N ASP A 213 -0.09 6.87 -26.19
CA ASP A 213 -1.30 6.75 -26.99
C ASP A 213 -2.47 7.50 -26.36
N LEU A 214 -2.58 7.48 -25.02
CA LEU A 214 -3.55 8.28 -24.29
C LEU A 214 -3.31 9.79 -24.49
N GLU A 215 -2.04 10.23 -24.43
CA GLU A 215 -1.68 11.63 -24.59
C GLU A 215 -1.90 12.15 -26.02
N SER A 216 -1.90 11.26 -27.03
CA SER A 216 -2.12 11.58 -28.45
C SER A 216 -3.56 11.35 -28.93
N ALA A 217 -4.45 10.86 -28.07
CA ALA A 217 -5.82 10.57 -28.43
C ALA A 217 -6.64 11.84 -28.77
N GLY A 218 -7.39 11.81 -29.87
CA GLY A 218 -8.28 12.91 -30.25
C GLY A 218 -9.54 13.02 -29.37
N LEU A 219 -9.92 11.94 -28.70
CA LEU A 219 -11.05 11.88 -27.75
C LEU A 219 -10.69 10.94 -26.61
N ILE A 220 -10.89 11.39 -25.37
CA ILE A 220 -10.74 10.58 -24.15
C ILE A 220 -12.06 10.58 -23.39
N ILE A 221 -12.62 9.39 -23.15
CA ILE A 221 -13.82 9.21 -22.36
C ILE A 221 -13.42 8.62 -21.00
N VAL A 222 -13.73 9.34 -19.91
CA VAL A 222 -13.48 8.90 -18.52
C VAL A 222 -14.82 8.57 -17.88
N MET A 223 -15.04 7.30 -17.56
CA MET A 223 -16.28 6.82 -16.95
C MET A 223 -15.99 5.98 -15.71
N GLY A 224 -16.77 6.17 -14.64
CA GLY A 224 -16.67 5.39 -13.41
C GLY A 224 -15.35 5.54 -12.65
N GLN A 225 -14.52 6.52 -12.99
CA GLN A 225 -13.21 6.76 -12.38
C GLN A 225 -13.15 8.11 -11.69
N ASN A 226 -12.33 8.19 -10.65
CA ASN A 226 -11.91 9.45 -10.05
C ASN A 226 -10.36 9.55 -10.10
N PRO A 227 -9.79 9.97 -11.25
CA PRO A 227 -8.34 9.99 -11.42
C PRO A 227 -7.59 10.85 -10.40
N GLY A 228 -8.18 11.98 -10.00
CA GLY A 228 -7.59 12.87 -9.00
C GLY A 228 -7.40 12.23 -7.62
N THR A 229 -8.20 11.22 -7.29
CA THR A 229 -8.12 10.48 -6.03
C THR A 229 -7.34 9.18 -6.18
N ASN A 230 -7.69 8.36 -7.18
CA ASN A 230 -7.19 6.99 -7.29
C ASN A 230 -5.86 6.89 -8.03
N ALA A 231 -5.65 7.71 -9.05
CA ALA A 231 -4.44 7.73 -9.87
C ALA A 231 -4.02 9.18 -10.21
N PRO A 232 -3.57 9.98 -9.24
CA PRO A 232 -3.32 11.42 -9.45
C PRO A 232 -2.31 11.72 -10.57
N ARG A 233 -1.40 10.80 -10.90
CA ARG A 233 -0.47 10.94 -12.03
C ARG A 233 -1.18 10.93 -13.39
N MET A 234 -2.34 10.28 -13.49
CA MET A 234 -3.18 10.32 -14.69
C MET A 234 -3.62 11.74 -15.04
N MET A 235 -3.77 12.63 -14.05
CA MET A 235 -4.12 14.03 -14.28
C MET A 235 -3.08 14.75 -15.16
N THR A 236 -1.82 14.35 -15.07
CA THR A 236 -0.75 14.92 -15.93
C THR A 236 -0.93 14.50 -17.38
N SER A 237 -1.22 13.21 -17.65
CA SER A 237 -1.48 12.71 -19.01
C SER A 237 -2.74 13.31 -19.60
N LEU A 238 -3.82 13.41 -18.84
CA LEU A 238 -5.07 14.06 -19.29
C LEU A 238 -4.85 15.55 -19.61
N LYS A 239 -4.03 16.24 -18.82
CA LYS A 239 -3.68 17.62 -19.10
C LYS A 239 -2.84 17.78 -20.38
N ARG A 240 -1.88 16.88 -20.61
CA ARG A 240 -1.06 16.87 -21.82
C ARG A 240 -1.91 16.59 -23.07
N ALA A 241 -2.82 15.62 -22.97
CA ALA A 241 -3.74 15.31 -24.06
C ALA A 241 -4.68 16.49 -24.45
N LYS A 242 -4.96 17.40 -23.51
CA LYS A 242 -5.81 18.59 -23.74
C LYS A 242 -5.07 19.76 -24.38
N LEU A 243 -3.76 19.81 -24.28
CA LEU A 243 -2.91 20.91 -24.79
C LEU A 243 -2.56 20.70 -26.26
#